data_38c604306f1ddb56ac3df3310fa52430
#
_entry.id   38c604306f1ddb56ac3df3310fa52430
#
_cell.length_a   1.000
_cell.length_b   1.000
_cell.length_c   1.000
_cell.angle_alpha   90.00
_cell.angle_beta   90.00
_cell.angle_gamma   90.00
#
_symmetry.space_group_name_H-M   'P 1'
#
loop_
_entity.id
_entity.type
_entity.pdbx_description
1 polymer ?
#
loop_
_entity_poly.entity_id
_entity_poly.type
_entity_poly.pdbx_seq_one_letter_code
_entity_poly.pdbx_strand_id
1 'polypeptide(L)'
;MRRWVNEYYIPGTPIALTEYNWGGDELMNGATAQADLLGIFGREKLDIATRWATPNANTPVYKAMKLYRNYDDRGGDFGDISIKTTVMNPDLVSAFSAVRQKDNSITIMIINKQLEYDADITLSLQNIPQNGNYKIWQLAKNKISTLSENHYKNGMLQSTLPPQSVTLFVIAQNSH
;
A
#
# COMPACT_ATOMS: atom_id res chain seq x y z
N MET A 1 -9.44 -9.12 17.50
CA MET A 1 -9.72 -10.55 17.29
C MET A 1 -8.54 -11.44 17.70
N ARG A 2 -7.30 -11.22 17.26
CA ARG A 2 -6.13 -12.06 17.64
C ARG A 2 -5.98 -12.27 19.15
N ARG A 3 -6.14 -11.20 19.97
CA ARG A 3 -6.10 -11.34 21.43
C ARG A 3 -7.14 -12.35 21.94
N TRP A 4 -8.36 -12.30 21.42
CA TRP A 4 -9.43 -13.23 21.82
C TRP A 4 -9.13 -14.67 21.41
N VAL A 5 -8.58 -14.87 20.21
CA VAL A 5 -8.17 -16.21 19.75
C VAL A 5 -7.09 -16.77 20.68
N ASN A 6 -6.08 -15.97 21.03
CA ASN A 6 -5.01 -16.42 21.92
C ASN A 6 -5.46 -16.65 23.37
N GLU A 7 -6.48 -15.92 23.83
CA GLU A 7 -6.98 -15.98 25.21
C GLU A 7 -8.02 -17.10 25.41
N TYR A 8 -8.89 -17.31 24.40
CA TYR A 8 -10.06 -18.21 24.54
C TYR A 8 -10.02 -19.43 23.60
N TYR A 9 -8.98 -19.57 22.79
CA TYR A 9 -8.79 -20.70 21.89
C TYR A 9 -7.31 -21.11 21.85
N ILE A 10 -6.85 -21.75 20.79
CA ILE A 10 -5.44 -22.17 20.65
C ILE A 10 -4.60 -20.95 20.21
N PRO A 11 -3.61 -20.51 21.04
CA PRO A 11 -2.73 -19.40 20.65
C PRO A 11 -2.04 -19.65 19.32
N GLY A 12 -1.98 -18.60 18.48
CA GLY A 12 -1.36 -18.68 17.14
C GLY A 12 -2.26 -19.24 16.04
N THR A 13 -3.51 -19.62 16.33
CA THR A 13 -4.46 -20.03 15.29
C THR A 13 -4.61 -18.94 14.23
N PRO A 14 -4.47 -19.26 12.92
CA PRO A 14 -4.67 -18.30 11.84
C PRO A 14 -6.08 -17.71 11.84
N ILE A 15 -6.17 -16.43 11.47
CA ILE A 15 -7.43 -15.70 11.36
C ILE A 15 -7.69 -15.41 9.89
N ALA A 16 -8.89 -15.79 9.44
CA ALA A 16 -9.35 -15.54 8.08
C ALA A 16 -10.54 -14.57 8.06
N LEU A 17 -10.55 -13.67 7.09
CA LEU A 17 -11.71 -12.89 6.70
C LEU A 17 -12.16 -13.40 5.32
N THR A 18 -13.30 -14.07 5.28
CA THR A 18 -13.89 -14.61 4.05
C THR A 18 -14.99 -13.71 3.54
N GLU A 19 -15.12 -13.63 2.22
CA GLU A 19 -16.24 -12.96 1.55
C GLU A 19 -16.36 -11.45 1.85
N TYR A 20 -15.23 -10.73 2.01
CA TYR A 20 -15.32 -9.28 2.15
C TYR A 20 -15.56 -8.59 0.80
N ASN A 21 -16.42 -7.57 0.79
CA ASN A 21 -16.67 -6.71 -0.35
C ASN A 21 -17.25 -5.37 0.13
N TRP A 22 -16.73 -4.27 -0.37
CA TRP A 22 -17.15 -2.92 -0.03
C TRP A 22 -17.86 -2.22 -1.18
N GLY A 23 -18.07 -2.92 -2.31
CA GLY A 23 -18.65 -2.35 -3.53
C GLY A 23 -17.73 -1.33 -4.21
N GLY A 24 -18.32 -0.53 -5.09
CA GLY A 24 -17.62 0.57 -5.76
C GLY A 24 -16.50 0.14 -6.72
N ASP A 25 -16.58 -1.05 -7.30
CA ASP A 25 -15.51 -1.62 -8.12
C ASP A 25 -15.09 -0.71 -9.27
N GLU A 26 -16.04 -0.01 -9.87
CA GLU A 26 -15.83 0.89 -11.01
C GLU A 26 -15.40 2.31 -10.59
N LEU A 27 -15.28 2.59 -9.30
CA LEU A 27 -15.02 3.93 -8.78
C LEU A 27 -13.67 4.02 -8.09
N MET A 28 -13.03 5.19 -8.15
CA MET A 28 -11.74 5.42 -7.50
C MET A 28 -11.83 5.37 -5.97
N ASN A 29 -12.97 5.74 -5.37
CA ASN A 29 -13.17 5.58 -3.93
C ASN A 29 -13.21 4.10 -3.51
N GLY A 30 -13.74 3.20 -4.35
CA GLY A 30 -13.63 1.77 -4.15
C GLY A 30 -12.17 1.29 -4.20
N ALA A 31 -11.36 1.83 -5.12
CA ALA A 31 -9.93 1.52 -5.22
C ALA A 31 -9.15 2.00 -3.99
N THR A 32 -9.40 3.22 -3.51
CA THR A 32 -8.74 3.74 -2.30
C THR A 32 -9.13 2.93 -1.07
N ALA A 33 -10.42 2.57 -0.93
CA ALA A 33 -10.90 1.71 0.14
C ALA A 33 -10.24 0.30 0.09
N GLN A 34 -10.16 -0.30 -1.11
CA GLN A 34 -9.52 -1.61 -1.28
C GLN A 34 -8.03 -1.56 -0.93
N ALA A 35 -7.32 -0.52 -1.36
CA ALA A 35 -5.90 -0.36 -1.05
C ALA A 35 -5.68 -0.15 0.45
N ASP A 36 -6.50 0.66 1.10
CA ASP A 36 -6.44 0.92 2.55
C ASP A 36 -6.66 -0.37 3.35
N LEU A 37 -7.66 -1.17 2.96
CA LEU A 37 -7.94 -2.47 3.57
C LEU A 37 -6.78 -3.44 3.47
N LEU A 38 -6.15 -3.56 2.31
CA LEU A 38 -4.99 -4.45 2.13
C LEU A 38 -3.84 -4.04 3.05
N GLY A 39 -3.58 -2.74 3.18
CA GLY A 39 -2.61 -2.21 4.10
C GLY A 39 -2.97 -2.50 5.57
N ILE A 40 -4.25 -2.32 5.95
CA ILE A 40 -4.76 -2.64 7.29
C ILE A 40 -4.63 -4.14 7.58
N PHE A 41 -4.98 -5.02 6.64
CA PHE A 41 -4.84 -6.46 6.81
C PHE A 41 -3.38 -6.86 7.13
N GLY A 42 -2.42 -6.28 6.38
CA GLY A 42 -1.00 -6.50 6.64
C GLY A 42 -0.58 -5.97 8.03
N ARG A 43 -0.95 -4.73 8.37
CA ARG A 43 -0.66 -4.11 9.67
C ARG A 43 -1.24 -4.91 10.84
N GLU A 44 -2.48 -5.37 10.72
CA GLU A 44 -3.18 -6.15 11.76
C GLU A 44 -2.84 -7.64 11.72
N LYS A 45 -1.93 -8.06 10.84
CA LYS A 45 -1.48 -9.45 10.69
C LYS A 45 -2.65 -10.42 10.44
N LEU A 46 -3.56 -10.07 9.55
CA LEU A 46 -4.59 -10.99 9.08
C LEU A 46 -3.92 -12.05 8.19
N ASP A 47 -4.16 -13.32 8.47
CA ASP A 47 -3.46 -14.41 7.79
C ASP A 47 -4.06 -14.69 6.40
N ILE A 48 -5.38 -14.63 6.26
CA ILE A 48 -6.10 -14.90 5.01
C ILE A 48 -7.21 -13.86 4.84
N ALA A 49 -7.34 -13.33 3.63
CA ALA A 49 -8.48 -12.50 3.23
C ALA A 49 -8.94 -12.89 1.83
N THR A 50 -10.22 -13.24 1.67
CA THR A 50 -10.81 -13.55 0.36
C THR A 50 -11.92 -12.56 0.02
N ARG A 51 -11.78 -11.92 -1.12
CA ARG A 51 -12.77 -10.95 -1.59
C ARG A 51 -13.92 -11.66 -2.31
N TRP A 52 -15.14 -11.20 -2.06
CA TRP A 52 -16.35 -11.58 -2.77
C TRP A 52 -16.77 -10.48 -3.75
N ALA A 53 -16.79 -10.61 -5.04
CA ALA A 53 -16.18 -11.59 -5.93
C ALA A 53 -14.89 -10.98 -6.55
N THR A 54 -14.29 -11.67 -7.55
CA THR A 54 -13.15 -11.13 -8.28
C THR A 54 -13.57 -9.88 -9.08
N PRO A 55 -12.96 -8.70 -8.88
CA PRO A 55 -13.27 -7.52 -9.67
C PRO A 55 -12.75 -7.69 -11.11
N ASN A 56 -13.44 -7.06 -12.07
CA ASN A 56 -12.99 -7.05 -13.46
C ASN A 56 -11.60 -6.35 -13.57
N ALA A 57 -10.72 -6.86 -14.42
CA ALA A 57 -9.35 -6.35 -14.58
C ALA A 57 -9.26 -4.87 -14.99
N ASN A 58 -10.31 -4.33 -15.61
CA ASN A 58 -10.37 -2.93 -16.02
C ASN A 58 -10.80 -1.97 -14.91
N THR A 59 -11.24 -2.49 -13.77
CA THR A 59 -11.77 -1.67 -12.67
C THR A 59 -10.66 -1.05 -11.82
N PRO A 60 -10.93 0.12 -11.21
CA PRO A 60 -10.01 0.73 -10.25
C PRO A 60 -9.67 -0.18 -9.07
N VAL A 61 -10.64 -0.94 -8.56
CA VAL A 61 -10.43 -1.89 -7.44
C VAL A 61 -9.43 -2.98 -7.81
N TYR A 62 -9.57 -3.61 -8.99
CA TYR A 62 -8.58 -4.57 -9.46
C TYR A 62 -7.19 -3.96 -9.56
N LYS A 63 -7.09 -2.75 -10.11
CA LYS A 63 -5.82 -2.05 -10.26
C LYS A 63 -5.18 -1.69 -8.92
N ALA A 64 -5.98 -1.38 -7.89
CA ALA A 64 -5.48 -1.20 -6.53
C ALA A 64 -4.88 -2.51 -5.98
N MET A 65 -5.54 -3.65 -6.17
CA MET A 65 -4.99 -4.96 -5.80
C MET A 65 -3.72 -5.29 -6.58
N LYS A 66 -3.68 -4.93 -7.88
CA LYS A 66 -2.51 -5.10 -8.74
C LYS A 66 -1.29 -4.34 -8.21
N LEU A 67 -1.45 -3.13 -7.67
CA LEU A 67 -0.35 -2.38 -7.06
C LEU A 67 0.29 -3.11 -5.87
N TYR A 68 -0.44 -3.97 -5.17
CA TYR A 68 0.12 -4.79 -4.10
C TYR A 68 0.75 -6.09 -4.59
N ARG A 69 0.31 -6.65 -5.74
CA ARG A 69 0.67 -8.02 -6.13
C ARG A 69 1.43 -8.17 -7.43
N ASN A 70 1.39 -7.17 -8.32
CA ASN A 70 2.06 -7.21 -9.63
C ASN A 70 2.10 -5.80 -10.24
N TYR A 71 2.70 -4.83 -9.55
CA TYR A 71 2.66 -3.42 -9.93
C TYR A 71 3.40 -3.13 -11.24
N ASP A 72 4.40 -3.94 -11.59
CA ASP A 72 5.30 -3.76 -12.71
C ASP A 72 5.05 -4.73 -13.89
N ASP A 73 3.98 -5.54 -13.82
CA ASP A 73 3.67 -6.61 -14.76
C ASP A 73 4.75 -7.72 -14.87
N ARG A 74 5.66 -7.78 -13.88
CA ARG A 74 6.77 -8.76 -13.78
C ARG A 74 6.79 -9.50 -12.45
N GLY A 75 5.69 -9.43 -11.71
CA GLY A 75 5.56 -10.04 -10.38
C GLY A 75 6.15 -9.21 -9.25
N GLY A 76 6.36 -7.90 -9.48
CA GLY A 76 6.72 -6.97 -8.40
C GLY A 76 5.57 -6.83 -7.41
N ASP A 77 5.86 -7.08 -6.14
CA ASP A 77 4.90 -7.09 -5.05
C ASP A 77 5.25 -6.12 -3.93
N PHE A 78 4.26 -5.81 -3.11
CA PHE A 78 4.46 -5.10 -1.85
C PHE A 78 5.25 -5.99 -0.87
N GLY A 79 6.01 -5.38 0.05
CA GLY A 79 6.90 -6.14 0.93
C GLY A 79 6.18 -7.04 1.93
N ASP A 80 6.94 -7.96 2.52
CA ASP A 80 6.47 -9.04 3.39
C ASP A 80 6.57 -8.69 4.87
N ILE A 81 7.50 -7.80 5.25
CA ILE A 81 7.74 -7.41 6.64
C ILE A 81 7.24 -5.99 6.85
N SER A 82 6.15 -5.85 7.59
CA SER A 82 5.57 -4.55 7.92
C SER A 82 6.54 -3.67 8.71
N ILE A 83 6.68 -2.41 8.30
CA ILE A 83 7.45 -1.38 9.00
C ILE A 83 6.48 -0.41 9.66
N LYS A 84 6.85 0.09 10.84
CA LYS A 84 6.07 1.11 11.54
C LYS A 84 5.94 2.36 10.66
N THR A 85 4.72 2.73 10.38
CA THR A 85 4.36 3.91 9.59
C THR A 85 3.38 4.76 10.40
N THR A 86 3.59 6.07 10.43
CA THR A 86 2.69 7.01 11.12
C THR A 86 2.24 8.09 10.17
N VAL A 87 0.99 8.49 10.24
CA VAL A 87 0.39 9.59 9.49
C VAL A 87 -0.37 10.50 10.45
N MET A 88 -0.47 11.79 10.13
CA MET A 88 -1.16 12.77 10.99
C MET A 88 -2.67 12.53 11.01
N ASN A 89 -3.27 12.32 9.85
CA ASN A 89 -4.70 12.08 9.72
C ASN A 89 -4.96 10.93 8.73
N PRO A 90 -5.17 9.69 9.24
CA PRO A 90 -5.41 8.53 8.40
C PRO A 90 -6.76 8.57 7.67
N ASP A 91 -7.69 9.44 8.05
CA ASP A 91 -8.97 9.58 7.35
C ASP A 91 -8.81 10.31 6.00
N LEU A 92 -7.82 11.19 5.88
CA LEU A 92 -7.53 11.91 4.65
C LEU A 92 -6.47 11.20 3.81
N VAL A 93 -5.38 10.79 4.44
CA VAL A 93 -4.26 10.08 3.80
C VAL A 93 -3.81 8.95 4.71
N SER A 94 -3.77 7.74 4.19
CA SER A 94 -3.19 6.60 4.89
C SER A 94 -1.89 6.16 4.24
N ALA A 95 -1.02 5.52 5.03
CA ALA A 95 0.26 5.01 4.56
C ALA A 95 0.60 3.68 5.22
N PHE A 96 1.19 2.79 4.43
CA PHE A 96 1.67 1.48 4.87
C PHE A 96 3.03 1.24 4.26
N SER A 97 3.95 0.67 5.03
CA SER A 97 5.30 0.39 4.54
C SER A 97 5.73 -1.03 4.92
N ALA A 98 6.55 -1.62 4.06
CA ALA A 98 7.10 -2.94 4.30
C ALA A 98 8.49 -3.09 3.66
N VAL A 99 9.31 -3.99 4.21
CA VAL A 99 10.50 -4.52 3.53
C VAL A 99 10.09 -5.74 2.73
N ARG A 100 10.57 -5.82 1.51
CA ARG A 100 10.43 -6.99 0.65
C ARG A 100 11.66 -7.87 0.80
N GLN A 101 11.49 -9.05 1.40
CA GLN A 101 12.61 -9.92 1.77
C GLN A 101 13.49 -10.36 0.60
N LYS A 102 12.90 -10.60 -0.57
CA LYS A 102 13.63 -11.12 -1.73
C LYS A 102 14.74 -10.22 -2.26
N ASP A 103 14.68 -8.91 -2.01
CA ASP A 103 15.63 -7.92 -2.54
C ASP A 103 15.90 -6.75 -1.58
N ASN A 104 15.41 -6.84 -0.35
CA ASN A 104 15.50 -5.81 0.68
C ASN A 104 14.91 -4.44 0.28
N SER A 105 14.16 -4.35 -0.81
CA SER A 105 13.50 -3.12 -1.21
C SER A 105 12.49 -2.67 -0.16
N ILE A 106 12.41 -1.36 0.07
CA ILE A 106 11.35 -0.77 0.88
C ILE A 106 10.21 -0.35 -0.03
N THR A 107 9.02 -0.81 0.28
CA THR A 107 7.79 -0.45 -0.42
C THR A 107 6.92 0.40 0.49
N ILE A 108 6.42 1.53 -0.02
CA ILE A 108 5.56 2.44 0.73
C ILE A 108 4.32 2.71 -0.10
N MET A 109 3.17 2.29 0.40
CA MET A 109 1.87 2.56 -0.21
C MET A 109 1.24 3.75 0.48
N ILE A 110 0.89 4.79 -0.29
CA ILE A 110 0.20 5.97 0.23
C ILE A 110 -1.10 6.14 -0.54
N ILE A 111 -2.16 6.40 0.21
CA ILE A 111 -3.52 6.48 -0.32
C ILE A 111 -4.08 7.84 0.03
N ASN A 112 -4.26 8.70 -0.98
CA ASN A 112 -5.00 9.95 -0.84
C ASN A 112 -6.49 9.65 -1.01
N LYS A 113 -7.25 9.78 0.07
CA LYS A 113 -8.70 9.51 0.11
C LYS A 113 -9.55 10.76 -0.12
N GLN A 114 -8.93 11.92 -0.21
CA GLN A 114 -9.63 13.18 -0.47
C GLN A 114 -10.26 13.16 -1.87
N LEU A 115 -11.49 13.66 -1.97
CA LEU A 115 -12.26 13.58 -3.21
C LEU A 115 -11.78 14.60 -4.25
N GLU A 116 -11.35 15.77 -3.83
CA GLU A 116 -11.11 16.92 -4.71
C GLU A 116 -9.72 17.55 -4.56
N TYR A 117 -8.99 17.20 -3.48
CA TYR A 117 -7.75 17.88 -3.15
C TYR A 117 -6.53 16.97 -3.35
N ASP A 118 -5.50 17.54 -3.93
CA ASP A 118 -4.17 16.97 -3.90
C ASP A 118 -3.67 16.88 -2.46
N ALA A 119 -2.82 15.91 -2.19
CA ALA A 119 -2.14 15.79 -0.91
C ALA A 119 -0.63 15.98 -1.10
N ASP A 120 -0.10 17.10 -0.60
CA ASP A 120 1.34 17.29 -0.50
C ASP A 120 1.86 16.50 0.68
N ILE A 121 2.76 15.57 0.41
CA ILE A 121 3.34 14.70 1.42
C ILE A 121 4.84 14.92 1.57
N THR A 122 5.31 14.77 2.80
CA THR A 122 6.71 14.66 3.11
C THR A 122 6.92 13.40 3.96
N LEU A 123 7.69 12.44 3.43
CA LEU A 123 8.06 11.22 4.14
C LEU A 123 9.42 11.41 4.81
N SER A 124 9.50 11.19 6.11
CA SER A 124 10.75 11.05 6.84
C SER A 124 11.14 9.58 6.91
N LEU A 125 12.19 9.23 6.20
CA LEU A 125 12.70 7.87 6.09
C LEU A 125 13.79 7.66 7.14
N GLN A 126 13.61 6.67 8.01
CA GLN A 126 14.55 6.39 9.10
C GLN A 126 15.25 5.05 8.90
N ASN A 127 16.49 4.94 9.40
CA ASN A 127 17.31 3.72 9.33
C ASN A 127 17.59 3.22 7.91
N ILE A 128 17.68 4.15 6.96
CA ILE A 128 18.11 3.90 5.58
C ILE A 128 19.17 4.94 5.19
N PRO A 129 19.91 4.77 4.09
CA PRO A 129 20.83 5.79 3.58
C PRO A 129 20.15 7.15 3.44
N GLN A 130 20.87 8.22 3.74
CA GLN A 130 20.33 9.59 3.72
C GLN A 130 19.89 10.05 2.33
N ASN A 131 20.48 9.48 1.29
CA ASN A 131 20.15 9.80 -0.10
C ASN A 131 19.97 8.51 -0.88
N GLY A 132 19.07 8.50 -1.84
CA GLY A 132 18.82 7.35 -2.68
C GLY A 132 17.76 7.61 -3.74
N ASN A 133 17.49 6.59 -4.53
CA ASN A 133 16.54 6.63 -5.63
C ASN A 133 15.28 5.87 -5.26
N TYR A 134 14.17 6.28 -5.86
CA TYR A 134 12.91 5.57 -5.76
C TYR A 134 12.14 5.63 -7.07
N LYS A 135 11.30 4.62 -7.28
CA LYS A 135 10.35 4.55 -8.41
C LYS A 135 8.94 4.67 -7.88
N ILE A 136 8.03 5.18 -8.72
CA ILE A 136 6.64 5.40 -8.35
C ILE A 136 5.73 4.69 -9.35
N TRP A 137 4.74 3.96 -8.82
CA TRP A 137 3.56 3.51 -9.55
C TRP A 137 2.34 4.16 -8.91
N GLN A 138 1.53 4.81 -9.73
CA GLN A 138 0.39 5.58 -9.22
C GLN A 138 -0.88 5.20 -9.98
N LEU A 139 -1.90 4.81 -9.23
CA LEU A 139 -3.26 4.65 -9.73
C LEU A 139 -4.03 5.94 -9.43
N ALA A 140 -4.43 6.64 -10.49
CA ALA A 140 -5.31 7.80 -10.45
C ALA A 140 -6.18 7.80 -11.70
N LYS A 141 -7.42 8.29 -11.61
CA LYS A 141 -8.37 8.36 -12.74
C LYS A 141 -8.46 7.02 -13.51
N ASN A 142 -8.54 5.92 -12.78
CA ASN A 142 -8.57 4.54 -13.30
C ASN A 142 -7.39 4.15 -14.22
N LYS A 143 -6.23 4.77 -14.06
CA LYS A 143 -5.02 4.45 -14.81
C LYS A 143 -3.83 4.26 -13.88
N ILE A 144 -3.08 3.15 -14.04
CA ILE A 144 -1.76 3.01 -13.43
C ILE A 144 -0.74 3.68 -14.35
N SER A 145 0.06 4.57 -13.78
CA SER A 145 1.17 5.24 -14.45
C SER A 145 2.45 4.99 -13.66
N THR A 146 3.55 4.75 -14.38
CA THR A 146 4.89 4.74 -13.78
C THR A 146 5.47 6.13 -13.97
N LEU A 147 5.88 6.76 -12.89
CA LEU A 147 6.55 8.05 -12.93
C LEU A 147 8.06 7.82 -13.02
N SER A 148 8.77 8.81 -13.57
CA SER A 148 10.22 8.75 -13.72
C SER A 148 10.91 8.49 -12.37
N GLU A 149 12.11 7.90 -12.45
CA GLU A 149 12.95 7.71 -11.28
C GLU A 149 13.24 9.05 -10.59
N ASN A 150 13.09 9.06 -9.28
CA ASN A 150 13.25 10.25 -8.45
C ASN A 150 14.29 10.00 -7.36
N HIS A 151 14.75 11.08 -6.73
CA HIS A 151 15.75 11.03 -5.68
C HIS A 151 15.19 11.59 -4.38
N TYR A 152 15.45 10.92 -3.25
CA TYR A 152 15.26 11.50 -1.94
C TYR A 152 16.59 11.95 -1.36
N LYS A 153 16.57 12.99 -0.51
CA LYS A 153 17.75 13.59 0.08
C LYS A 153 17.53 13.79 1.60
N ASN A 154 18.60 13.65 2.37
CA ASN A 154 18.58 13.83 3.84
C ASN A 154 17.47 12.99 4.51
N GLY A 155 17.20 11.79 4.00
CA GLY A 155 16.10 10.94 4.48
C GLY A 155 14.69 11.50 4.20
N MET A 156 14.55 12.50 3.34
CA MET A 156 13.26 13.15 3.06
C MET A 156 12.84 12.91 1.61
N LEU A 157 11.63 12.40 1.42
CA LEU A 157 10.97 12.24 0.14
C LEU A 157 9.72 13.14 0.10
N GLN A 158 9.59 13.93 -0.94
CA GLN A 158 8.42 14.79 -1.15
C GLN A 158 7.67 14.42 -2.42
N SER A 159 6.36 14.49 -2.38
CA SER A 159 5.51 14.22 -3.55
C SER A 159 4.14 14.85 -3.37
N THR A 160 3.50 15.17 -4.49
CA THR A 160 2.08 15.58 -4.54
C THR A 160 1.26 14.43 -5.09
N LEU A 161 0.23 14.03 -4.36
CA LEU A 161 -0.64 12.90 -4.69
C LEU A 161 -2.00 13.40 -5.15
N PRO A 162 -2.45 13.03 -6.36
CA PRO A 162 -3.78 13.44 -6.86
C PRO A 162 -4.92 13.02 -5.93
N PRO A 163 -6.10 13.63 -6.05
CA PRO A 163 -7.28 13.20 -5.34
C PRO A 163 -7.62 11.75 -5.67
N GLN A 164 -8.15 11.02 -4.71
CA GLN A 164 -8.55 9.61 -4.86
C GLN A 164 -7.48 8.77 -5.57
N SER A 165 -6.25 8.79 -5.07
CA SER A 165 -5.14 8.06 -5.67
C SER A 165 -4.52 7.04 -4.74
N VAL A 166 -3.92 6.01 -5.33
CA VAL A 166 -3.12 4.98 -4.65
C VAL A 166 -1.72 5.03 -5.25
N THR A 167 -0.73 5.33 -4.44
CA THR A 167 0.64 5.54 -4.90
C THR A 167 1.61 4.62 -4.17
N LEU A 168 2.33 3.82 -4.94
CA LEU A 168 3.38 2.93 -4.46
C LEU A 168 4.75 3.54 -4.75
N PHE A 169 5.53 3.76 -3.70
CA PHE A 169 6.94 4.11 -3.78
C PHE A 169 7.77 2.85 -3.54
N VAL A 170 8.77 2.62 -4.37
CA VAL A 170 9.71 1.50 -4.24
C VAL A 170 11.11 2.05 -4.16
N ILE A 171 11.77 1.84 -3.03
CA ILE A 171 13.15 2.24 -2.75
C ILE A 171 14.00 0.97 -2.80
N ALA A 172 14.81 0.83 -3.85
CA ALA A 172 15.77 -0.26 -3.92
C ALA A 172 16.89 -0.03 -2.90
N GLN A 173 17.23 -1.07 -2.13
CA GLN A 173 18.42 -1.06 -1.29
C GLN A 173 19.56 -1.67 -2.10
N ASN A 174 20.66 -0.94 -2.28
CA ASN A 174 21.84 -1.50 -2.92
C ASN A 174 22.35 -2.66 -2.05
N SER A 175 22.43 -3.85 -2.64
CA SER A 175 23.11 -4.97 -2.00
C SER A 175 24.60 -4.58 -1.84
N HIS A 176 25.06 -4.50 -0.61
CA HIS A 176 26.46 -4.38 -0.29
C HIS A 176 27.14 -5.73 -0.45
#